data_da1e33e9e617f8ad971b1480a4fabc1a
#
_entry.id   da1e33e9e617f8ad971b1480a4fabc1a
#
_cell.length_a   1.000
_cell.length_b   1.000
_cell.length_c   1.000
_cell.angle_alpha   90.00
_cell.angle_beta   90.00
_cell.angle_gamma   90.00
#
_symmetry.space_group_name_H-M   'P 1'
#
loop_
_entity.id
_entity.type
_entity.pdbx_description
1 polymer ?
#
loop_
_entity_poly.entity_id
_entity_poly.type
_entity_poly.pdbx_seq_one_letter_code
_entity_poly.pdbx_strand_id
1 'polypeptide(L)'
;MDFITKKILILVKTYPSLSKKYTELVCTAGMDEDGNWYRLYPIPFRKLSDEKQYGKYRWIEVKMFKNPEDPRIESYKIVYEDMKLLNKIPSNDWGAKSNIVLKKEVHTDLSKLIELSKSTNISLAVFKPTKIKNFIWKEVEREYPKERIENIEAERKQLNLFSNADENINDFKIVNKLPYKFSFVFEDINGKEATLMIEDWEVGAAFWNWTKHYKSEDIALQKIKEKFFDDYAQKKDLHFFLGTTRQFHNMGKNPFIIIGVFPLPKVVQNSLF
;
A
#
# COMPACT_ATOMS: atom_id res chain seq x y z
N MET A 1 23.10 11.41 11.50
CA MET A 1 21.97 11.03 10.60
C MET A 1 21.69 12.21 9.71
N ASP A 2 21.80 12.01 8.40
CA ASP A 2 21.55 13.11 7.45
C ASP A 2 20.07 13.16 7.15
N PHE A 3 19.41 14.19 7.65
CA PHE A 3 18.01 14.44 7.38
C PHE A 3 17.83 15.16 6.06
N ILE A 4 16.83 14.75 5.32
CA ILE A 4 16.35 15.44 4.12
C ILE A 4 14.86 15.79 4.29
N THR A 5 14.44 16.89 3.70
CA THR A 5 13.03 17.25 3.60
C THR A 5 12.59 17.06 2.16
N LYS A 6 11.48 16.34 1.96
CA LYS A 6 10.94 16.03 0.63
C LYS A 6 9.43 16.25 0.57
N LYS A 7 8.98 16.67 -0.62
CA LYS A 7 7.57 16.63 -0.99
C LYS A 7 7.29 15.30 -1.68
N ILE A 8 6.31 14.56 -1.18
CA ILE A 8 5.98 13.22 -1.65
C ILE A 8 4.48 13.13 -1.91
N LEU A 9 4.11 12.72 -3.11
CA LEU A 9 2.73 12.36 -3.46
C LEU A 9 2.45 10.96 -2.95
N ILE A 10 1.50 10.84 -2.02
CA ILE A 10 1.13 9.53 -1.47
C ILE A 10 0.33 8.73 -2.50
N LEU A 11 0.84 7.57 -2.87
CA LEU A 11 0.23 6.66 -3.84
C LEU A 11 -0.28 5.37 -3.21
N VAL A 12 0.36 4.95 -2.12
CA VAL A 12 0.14 3.66 -1.47
C VAL A 12 -0.04 3.84 0.03
N LYS A 13 -1.04 3.15 0.55
CA LYS A 13 -1.17 2.77 1.97
C LYS A 13 -1.54 1.30 2.02
N THR A 14 -0.79 0.50 2.74
CA THR A 14 -1.16 -0.90 2.97
C THR A 14 -2.23 -1.01 4.05
N TYR A 15 -2.99 -2.11 4.04
CA TYR A 15 -3.85 -2.43 5.16
C TYR A 15 -3.02 -2.57 6.44
N PRO A 16 -3.47 -2.07 7.61
CA PRO A 16 -2.67 -2.07 8.82
C PRO A 16 -2.24 -3.48 9.23
N SER A 17 -1.01 -3.60 9.65
CA SER A 17 -0.44 -4.83 10.21
C SER A 17 -0.09 -4.63 11.68
N LEU A 18 -0.23 -5.69 12.48
CA LEU A 18 0.13 -5.64 13.89
C LEU A 18 1.63 -5.45 14.07
N SER A 19 1.98 -4.60 15.02
CA SER A 19 3.36 -4.33 15.44
C SER A 19 3.48 -4.38 16.95
N LYS A 20 4.49 -5.06 17.46
CA LYS A 20 4.78 -5.05 18.90
C LYS A 20 4.98 -3.61 19.39
N LYS A 21 5.90 -2.87 18.82
CA LYS A 21 6.28 -1.52 19.26
C LYS A 21 5.21 -0.44 19.08
N TYR A 22 4.38 -0.52 18.02
CA TYR A 22 3.46 0.56 17.65
C TYR A 22 1.99 0.14 17.68
N THR A 23 1.68 -1.07 18.12
CA THR A 23 0.37 -1.72 18.04
C THR A 23 -0.02 -2.05 16.61
N GLU A 24 -0.05 -1.05 15.74
CA GLU A 24 -0.33 -1.16 14.31
C GLU A 24 0.58 -0.25 13.51
N LEU A 25 0.91 -0.70 12.33
CA LEU A 25 1.68 0.06 11.36
C LEU A 25 1.09 -0.03 9.97
N VAL A 26 1.20 1.06 9.24
CA VAL A 26 0.85 1.18 7.83
C VAL A 26 2.13 1.43 7.05
N CYS A 27 2.38 0.63 6.02
CA CYS A 27 3.41 0.94 5.05
C CYS A 27 2.83 1.96 4.06
N THR A 28 3.50 3.10 3.97
CA THR A 28 3.15 4.15 3.02
C THR A 28 4.25 4.26 1.98
N ALA A 29 3.85 4.44 0.71
CA ALA A 29 4.79 4.75 -0.36
C ALA A 29 4.23 5.85 -1.26
N GLY A 30 5.14 6.59 -1.88
CA GLY A 30 4.80 7.67 -2.78
C GLY A 30 5.98 8.07 -3.64
N MET A 31 5.76 9.06 -4.50
CA MET A 31 6.77 9.60 -5.40
C MET A 31 6.96 11.09 -5.16
N ASP A 32 8.19 11.57 -5.41
CA ASP A 32 8.45 13.00 -5.58
C ASP A 32 8.03 13.47 -6.98
N GLU A 33 8.20 14.77 -7.25
CA GLU A 33 7.89 15.39 -8.55
C GLU A 33 8.70 14.80 -9.72
N ASP A 34 9.83 14.17 -9.41
CA ASP A 34 10.69 13.51 -10.40
C ASP A 34 10.35 12.03 -10.62
N GLY A 35 9.34 11.51 -9.95
CA GLY A 35 8.91 10.12 -10.04
C GLY A 35 9.83 9.15 -9.28
N ASN A 36 10.64 9.64 -8.34
CA ASN A 36 11.43 8.78 -7.47
C ASN A 36 10.54 8.20 -6.38
N TRP A 37 10.66 6.90 -6.14
CA TRP A 37 9.94 6.22 -5.09
C TRP A 37 10.52 6.45 -3.70
N TYR A 38 9.64 6.59 -2.71
CA TYR A 38 9.94 6.66 -1.28
C TYR A 38 9.01 5.72 -0.51
N ARG A 39 9.59 4.83 0.30
CA ARG A 39 8.89 4.01 1.27
C ARG A 39 9.04 4.65 2.63
N LEU A 40 7.93 5.02 3.23
CA LEU A 40 7.87 5.66 4.53
C LEU A 40 7.37 4.65 5.56
N TYR A 41 8.24 4.21 6.45
CA TYR A 41 7.94 3.17 7.43
C TYR A 41 8.88 3.26 8.63
N PRO A 42 8.41 3.07 9.85
CA PRO A 42 7.02 2.78 10.26
C PRO A 42 6.15 4.05 10.38
N ILE A 43 4.85 3.92 10.08
CA ILE A 43 3.89 4.99 10.32
C ILE A 43 2.73 4.45 11.16
N PRO A 44 2.51 4.95 12.39
CA PRO A 44 1.35 4.60 13.20
C PRO A 44 0.11 5.40 12.73
N PHE A 45 -0.29 5.20 11.47
CA PHE A 45 -1.23 6.06 10.75
C PHE A 45 -2.54 6.30 11.49
N ARG A 46 -3.15 5.26 12.08
CA ARG A 46 -4.43 5.39 12.81
C ARG A 46 -4.30 6.11 14.15
N LYS A 47 -3.07 6.29 14.66
CA LYS A 47 -2.77 7.08 15.86
C LYS A 47 -2.41 8.53 15.54
N LEU A 48 -2.24 8.88 14.27
CA LEU A 48 -2.04 10.29 13.89
C LEU A 48 -3.34 11.05 14.14
N SER A 49 -3.23 12.31 14.55
CA SER A 49 -4.37 13.22 14.58
C SER A 49 -5.03 13.32 13.20
N ASP A 50 -6.32 13.62 13.17
CA ASP A 50 -7.08 13.73 11.91
C ASP A 50 -6.45 14.71 10.93
N GLU A 51 -5.83 15.78 11.44
CA GLU A 51 -5.11 16.78 10.66
C GLU A 51 -3.85 16.23 9.98
N LYS A 52 -3.29 15.12 10.47
CA LYS A 52 -2.11 14.44 9.92
C LYS A 52 -2.44 13.17 9.16
N GLN A 53 -3.70 12.74 9.14
CA GLN A 53 -4.12 11.60 8.34
C GLN A 53 -4.29 12.00 6.87
N TYR A 54 -3.60 11.29 6.00
CA TYR A 54 -3.58 11.55 4.55
C TYR A 54 -4.30 10.46 3.76
N GLY A 55 -4.89 10.87 2.63
CA GLY A 55 -5.41 9.96 1.61
C GLY A 55 -4.43 9.77 0.46
N LYS A 56 -4.75 8.86 -0.48
CA LYS A 56 -4.03 8.74 -1.75
C LYS A 56 -4.12 10.06 -2.55
N TYR A 57 -3.09 10.32 -3.32
CA TYR A 57 -2.91 11.53 -4.15
C TYR A 57 -2.86 12.85 -3.36
N ARG A 58 -2.54 12.78 -2.08
CA ARG A 58 -2.19 13.93 -1.24
C ARG A 58 -0.68 14.13 -1.26
N TRP A 59 -0.23 15.33 -1.54
CA TRP A 59 1.15 15.74 -1.30
C TRP A 59 1.37 15.91 0.20
N ILE A 60 2.51 15.44 0.67
CA ILE A 60 3.01 15.72 2.02
C ILE A 60 4.41 16.30 1.94
N GLU A 61 4.76 17.20 2.85
CA GLU A 61 6.14 17.58 3.12
C GLU A 61 6.58 16.89 4.39
N VAL A 62 7.69 16.17 4.32
CA VAL A 62 8.13 15.34 5.44
C VAL A 62 9.65 15.38 5.57
N LYS A 63 10.13 15.53 6.82
CA LYS A 63 11.52 15.35 7.21
C LYS A 63 11.79 13.88 7.41
N MET A 64 12.81 13.34 6.78
CA MET A 64 13.11 11.93 6.81
C MET A 64 14.60 11.65 6.69
N PHE A 65 15.02 10.44 7.02
CA PHE A 65 16.38 9.96 6.88
C PHE A 65 16.39 8.52 6.38
N LYS A 66 17.50 8.12 5.74
CA LYS A 66 17.65 6.75 5.24
C LYS A 66 17.52 5.76 6.38
N ASN A 67 16.73 4.69 6.18
CA ASN A 67 16.59 3.64 7.19
C ASN A 67 17.81 2.70 7.16
N PRO A 68 18.73 2.77 8.14
CA PRO A 68 19.96 1.97 8.11
C PRO A 68 19.72 0.48 8.33
N GLU A 69 18.55 0.13 8.87
CA GLU A 69 18.17 -1.27 9.13
C GLU A 69 17.48 -1.94 7.94
N ASP A 70 17.24 -1.20 6.86
CA ASP A 70 16.51 -1.68 5.70
C ASP A 70 17.35 -1.52 4.43
N PRO A 71 17.79 -2.61 3.78
CA PRO A 71 18.67 -2.55 2.61
C PRO A 71 17.98 -1.99 1.37
N ARG A 72 16.64 -1.92 1.36
CA ARG A 72 15.89 -1.43 0.21
C ARG A 72 16.15 0.05 -0.02
N ILE A 73 16.49 0.42 -1.25
CA ILE A 73 17.02 1.76 -1.57
C ILE A 73 15.99 2.88 -1.35
N GLU A 74 14.70 2.60 -1.39
CA GLU A 74 13.62 3.58 -1.21
C GLU A 74 13.17 3.72 0.24
N SER A 75 13.76 2.97 1.20
CA SER A 75 13.28 2.93 2.59
C SER A 75 13.82 4.09 3.43
N TYR A 76 12.89 4.85 4.00
CA TYR A 76 13.16 5.99 4.88
C TYR A 76 12.33 5.90 6.17
N LYS A 77 12.95 6.33 7.27
CA LYS A 77 12.25 6.66 8.53
C LYS A 77 11.86 8.13 8.49
N ILE A 78 10.69 8.47 9.00
CA ILE A 78 10.16 9.83 9.00
C ILE A 78 10.04 10.41 10.41
N VAL A 79 10.09 11.74 10.47
CA VAL A 79 9.70 12.53 11.64
C VAL A 79 8.26 12.97 11.40
N TYR A 80 7.30 12.15 11.85
CA TYR A 80 5.88 12.37 11.53
C TYR A 80 5.27 13.54 12.31
N GLU A 81 5.91 13.98 13.39
CA GLU A 81 5.53 15.18 14.14
C GLU A 81 5.65 16.44 13.27
N ASP A 82 6.68 16.49 12.40
CA ASP A 82 6.97 17.61 11.50
C ASP A 82 6.26 17.48 10.13
N MET A 83 5.48 16.41 9.92
CA MET A 83 4.82 16.18 8.65
C MET A 83 3.73 17.23 8.39
N LYS A 84 3.76 17.83 7.20
CA LYS A 84 2.75 18.79 6.73
C LYS A 84 1.95 18.18 5.59
N LEU A 85 0.63 18.27 5.68
CA LEU A 85 -0.26 17.93 4.58
C LEU A 85 -0.34 19.11 3.61
N LEU A 86 -0.08 18.84 2.34
CA LEU A 86 -0.18 19.81 1.26
C LEU A 86 -1.46 19.57 0.44
N ASN A 87 -1.53 20.14 -0.76
CA ASN A 87 -2.66 19.97 -1.67
C ASN A 87 -2.85 18.50 -2.09
N LYS A 88 -4.08 18.16 -2.42
CA LYS A 88 -4.44 16.85 -2.99
C LYS A 88 -4.73 17.01 -4.47
N ILE A 89 -4.22 16.12 -5.30
CA ILE A 89 -4.63 16.07 -6.71
C ILE A 89 -6.09 15.66 -6.77
N PRO A 90 -6.96 16.40 -7.50
CA PRO A 90 -8.36 16.08 -7.64
C PRO A 90 -8.61 14.65 -8.13
N SER A 91 -9.74 14.05 -7.73
CA SER A 91 -10.01 12.63 -8.02
C SER A 91 -10.13 12.35 -9.53
N ASN A 92 -10.58 13.31 -10.30
CA ASN A 92 -10.75 13.26 -11.75
C ASN A 92 -9.54 13.74 -12.56
N ASP A 93 -8.53 14.35 -11.93
CA ASP A 93 -7.32 14.81 -12.63
C ASP A 93 -6.32 13.65 -12.82
N TRP A 94 -6.62 12.82 -13.80
CA TRP A 94 -5.78 11.70 -14.17
C TRP A 94 -4.50 12.14 -14.89
N GLY A 95 -4.52 13.31 -15.55
CA GLY A 95 -3.34 13.88 -16.20
C GLY A 95 -2.25 14.21 -15.19
N ALA A 96 -2.57 14.99 -14.15
CA ALA A 96 -1.62 15.32 -13.10
C ALA A 96 -1.09 14.07 -12.36
N LYS A 97 -1.95 13.07 -12.12
CA LYS A 97 -1.52 11.80 -11.51
C LYS A 97 -0.56 11.02 -12.41
N SER A 98 -0.89 10.89 -13.71
CA SER A 98 -0.07 10.15 -14.69
C SER A 98 1.28 10.79 -14.90
N ASN A 99 1.36 12.12 -14.93
CA ASN A 99 2.60 12.87 -15.08
C ASN A 99 3.62 12.55 -13.97
N ILE A 100 3.18 12.12 -12.80
CA ILE A 100 4.05 11.68 -11.71
C ILE A 100 4.25 10.17 -11.76
N VAL A 101 3.16 9.40 -11.79
CA VAL A 101 3.18 7.94 -11.67
C VAL A 101 3.91 7.26 -12.83
N LEU A 102 3.73 7.77 -14.04
CA LEU A 102 4.30 7.22 -15.27
C LEU A 102 5.52 8.00 -15.78
N LYS A 103 6.10 8.88 -14.95
CA LYS A 103 7.26 9.71 -15.34
C LYS A 103 8.52 8.89 -15.57
N LYS A 104 8.68 7.80 -14.83
CA LYS A 104 9.79 6.85 -14.96
C LYS A 104 9.34 5.53 -15.55
N GLU A 105 10.24 4.58 -15.56
CA GLU A 105 10.02 3.26 -16.15
C GLU A 105 8.78 2.57 -15.56
N VAL A 106 7.91 2.12 -16.46
CA VAL A 106 6.82 1.21 -16.19
C VAL A 106 7.25 -0.19 -16.61
N HIS A 107 7.44 -1.05 -15.63
CA HIS A 107 7.87 -2.42 -15.90
C HIS A 107 6.72 -3.26 -16.47
N THR A 108 7.04 -4.15 -17.40
CA THR A 108 6.07 -5.06 -18.05
C THR A 108 6.51 -6.52 -17.99
N ASP A 109 7.80 -6.77 -17.70
CA ASP A 109 8.42 -8.09 -17.55
C ASP A 109 8.69 -8.33 -16.05
N LEU A 110 7.92 -9.23 -15.46
CA LEU A 110 8.03 -9.51 -14.03
C LEU A 110 9.36 -10.21 -13.68
N SER A 111 9.89 -11.03 -14.59
CA SER A 111 11.15 -11.74 -14.34
C SER A 111 12.33 -10.77 -14.31
N LYS A 112 12.39 -9.85 -15.27
CA LYS A 112 13.41 -8.78 -15.27
C LYS A 112 13.30 -7.87 -14.05
N LEU A 113 12.10 -7.52 -13.65
CA LEU A 113 11.90 -6.72 -12.43
C LEU A 113 12.40 -7.45 -11.16
N ILE A 114 12.18 -8.76 -11.06
CA ILE A 114 12.71 -9.58 -9.96
C ILE A 114 14.24 -9.60 -9.97
N GLU A 115 14.87 -9.78 -11.13
CA GLU A 115 16.33 -9.75 -11.28
C GLU A 115 16.90 -8.37 -10.90
N LEU A 116 16.28 -7.30 -11.37
CA LEU A 116 16.64 -5.93 -11.04
C LEU A 116 16.53 -5.66 -9.54
N SER A 117 15.47 -6.15 -8.90
CA SER A 117 15.29 -6.03 -7.45
C SER A 117 16.43 -6.71 -6.68
N LYS A 118 16.85 -7.91 -7.11
CA LYS A 118 17.93 -8.64 -6.46
C LYS A 118 19.31 -8.00 -6.66
N SER A 119 19.55 -7.39 -7.80
CA SER A 119 20.85 -6.78 -8.14
C SER A 119 21.03 -5.37 -7.57
N THR A 120 19.93 -4.60 -7.43
CA THR A 120 19.98 -3.17 -7.06
C THR A 120 19.33 -2.83 -5.74
N ASN A 121 18.66 -3.79 -5.09
CA ASN A 121 17.83 -3.60 -3.89
C ASN A 121 16.62 -2.64 -4.11
N ILE A 122 16.18 -2.40 -5.35
CA ILE A 122 14.91 -1.72 -5.57
C ILE A 122 13.76 -2.57 -5.02
N SER A 123 12.78 -1.91 -4.46
CA SER A 123 11.68 -2.59 -3.78
C SER A 123 10.29 -2.04 -4.11
N LEU A 124 10.24 -1.01 -4.92
CA LEU A 124 9.01 -0.35 -5.37
C LEU A 124 9.06 -0.15 -6.89
N ALA A 125 7.95 -0.44 -7.56
CA ALA A 125 7.85 -0.30 -9.00
C ALA A 125 6.41 -0.02 -9.46
N VAL A 126 6.27 0.65 -10.60
CA VAL A 126 5.04 0.64 -11.38
C VAL A 126 5.12 -0.52 -12.37
N PHE A 127 4.11 -1.35 -12.39
CA PHE A 127 4.04 -2.52 -13.26
C PHE A 127 2.75 -2.52 -14.07
N LYS A 128 2.85 -2.74 -15.36
CA LYS A 128 1.70 -2.86 -16.25
C LYS A 128 1.59 -4.31 -16.74
N PRO A 129 0.57 -5.07 -16.27
CA PRO A 129 0.27 -6.39 -16.82
C PRO A 129 -0.23 -6.26 -18.26
N THR A 130 0.10 -7.24 -19.11
CA THR A 130 -0.43 -7.29 -20.47
C THR A 130 -1.90 -7.69 -20.48
N LYS A 131 -2.25 -8.66 -19.63
CA LYS A 131 -3.61 -9.15 -19.50
C LYS A 131 -3.91 -9.52 -18.05
N ILE A 132 -5.03 -9.06 -17.53
CA ILE A 132 -5.53 -9.49 -16.22
C ILE A 132 -6.59 -10.55 -16.46
N LYS A 133 -6.32 -11.76 -15.98
CA LYS A 133 -7.15 -12.95 -16.21
C LYS A 133 -8.25 -13.09 -15.16
N ASN A 134 -7.91 -12.82 -13.90
CA ASN A 134 -8.86 -13.04 -12.81
C ASN A 134 -8.49 -12.18 -11.59
N PHE A 135 -9.48 -12.04 -10.70
CA PHE A 135 -9.31 -11.54 -9.34
C PHE A 135 -9.91 -12.59 -8.40
N ILE A 136 -9.07 -13.14 -7.56
CA ILE A 136 -9.42 -14.27 -6.68
C ILE A 136 -9.22 -13.90 -5.23
N TRP A 137 -9.88 -14.63 -4.35
CA TRP A 137 -9.68 -14.56 -2.90
C TRP A 137 -9.62 -15.95 -2.30
N LYS A 138 -8.90 -16.03 -1.18
CA LYS A 138 -8.79 -17.25 -0.37
C LYS A 138 -9.08 -16.89 1.06
N GLU A 139 -9.98 -17.65 1.70
CA GLU A 139 -10.23 -17.53 3.13
C GLU A 139 -8.97 -17.90 3.92
N VAL A 140 -8.73 -17.14 5.00
CA VAL A 140 -7.62 -17.33 5.94
C VAL A 140 -8.16 -17.23 7.35
N GLU A 141 -7.32 -17.53 8.36
CA GLU A 141 -7.70 -17.38 9.76
C GLU A 141 -8.28 -16.00 10.04
N ARG A 142 -9.43 -15.96 10.70
CA ARG A 142 -10.20 -14.73 10.96
C ARG A 142 -9.62 -13.88 12.06
N GLU A 143 -8.95 -14.49 13.01
CA GLU A 143 -8.41 -13.82 14.18
C GLU A 143 -6.89 -13.77 14.16
N TYR A 144 -6.34 -12.78 14.82
CA TYR A 144 -4.92 -12.77 15.09
C TYR A 144 -4.58 -13.83 16.15
N PRO A 145 -3.37 -14.42 16.12
CA PRO A 145 -2.92 -15.31 17.19
C PRO A 145 -3.05 -14.64 18.56
N LYS A 146 -3.65 -15.33 19.52
CA LYS A 146 -3.90 -14.80 20.88
C LYS A 146 -2.60 -14.29 21.53
N GLU A 147 -1.54 -15.08 21.47
CA GLU A 147 -0.23 -14.71 21.98
C GLU A 147 0.26 -13.37 21.41
N ARG A 148 -0.02 -13.09 20.13
CA ARG A 148 0.39 -11.84 19.49
C ARG A 148 -0.38 -10.65 20.03
N ILE A 149 -1.66 -10.81 20.33
CA ILE A 149 -2.51 -9.78 20.95
C ILE A 149 -2.06 -9.53 22.38
N GLU A 150 -1.88 -10.59 23.18
CA GLU A 150 -1.41 -10.52 24.56
C GLU A 150 -0.07 -9.81 24.69
N ASN A 151 0.88 -10.11 23.81
CA ASN A 151 2.18 -9.43 23.78
C ASN A 151 2.05 -7.92 23.48
N ILE A 152 1.18 -7.53 22.54
CA ILE A 152 0.92 -6.11 22.23
C ILE A 152 0.27 -5.39 23.42
N GLU A 153 -0.68 -6.04 24.07
CA GLU A 153 -1.36 -5.47 25.26
C GLU A 153 -0.41 -5.34 26.46
N ALA A 154 0.46 -6.33 26.68
CA ALA A 154 1.47 -6.28 27.72
C ALA A 154 2.46 -5.11 27.51
N GLU A 155 2.97 -4.94 26.28
CA GLU A 155 3.86 -3.81 25.95
C GLU A 155 3.14 -2.45 26.11
N ARG A 156 1.86 -2.37 25.74
CA ARG A 156 1.05 -1.14 25.96
C ARG A 156 0.93 -0.82 27.44
N LYS A 157 0.65 -1.81 28.29
CA LYS A 157 0.58 -1.62 29.75
C LYS A 157 1.90 -1.12 30.32
N GLN A 158 3.03 -1.66 29.86
CA GLN A 158 4.35 -1.20 30.29
C GLN A 158 4.63 0.25 29.88
N LEU A 159 4.33 0.62 28.63
CA LEU A 159 4.51 1.99 28.15
C LEU A 159 3.65 3.00 28.94
N ASN A 160 2.42 2.62 29.30
CA ASN A 160 1.52 3.47 30.10
C ASN A 160 2.02 3.68 31.54
N LEU A 161 2.72 2.70 32.12
CA LEU A 161 3.32 2.83 33.47
C LEU A 161 4.48 3.84 33.50
N PHE A 162 5.12 4.10 32.37
CA PHE A 162 6.27 5.01 32.26
C PHE A 162 5.92 6.36 31.61
N SER A 163 4.71 6.52 31.08
CA SER A 163 4.23 7.79 30.52
C SER A 163 3.25 8.45 31.47
N ASN A 164 3.60 9.62 32.01
CA ASN A 164 2.67 10.51 32.74
C ASN A 164 1.66 11.20 31.81
N ALA A 165 1.30 10.61 30.70
CA ALA A 165 0.45 11.24 29.71
C ALA A 165 -1.00 10.81 29.92
N ASP A 166 -1.85 11.76 30.24
CA ASP A 166 -3.32 11.71 30.24
C ASP A 166 -3.92 11.45 28.84
N GLU A 167 -3.21 10.79 27.94
CA GLU A 167 -3.78 10.43 26.66
C GLU A 167 -4.58 9.14 26.80
N ASN A 168 -5.83 9.18 26.38
CA ASN A 168 -6.77 8.07 26.24
C ASN A 168 -6.25 6.94 25.34
N ILE A 169 -5.11 6.35 25.73
CA ILE A 169 -4.46 5.24 25.02
C ILE A 169 -5.29 3.95 25.16
N ASN A 170 -6.24 3.93 26.09
CA ASN A 170 -7.07 2.75 26.38
C ASN A 170 -8.11 2.42 25.30
N ASP A 171 -8.54 3.38 24.49
CA ASP A 171 -9.61 3.18 23.50
C ASP A 171 -9.15 2.82 22.08
N PHE A 172 -7.85 2.65 21.85
CA PHE A 172 -7.36 2.30 20.52
C PHE A 172 -7.67 0.83 20.19
N LYS A 173 -8.77 0.62 19.48
CA LYS A 173 -9.17 -0.71 19.00
C LYS A 173 -8.26 -1.19 17.89
N ILE A 174 -7.65 -2.37 18.08
CA ILE A 174 -6.85 -3.04 17.04
C ILE A 174 -7.70 -3.24 15.79
N VAL A 175 -7.09 -3.02 14.61
CA VAL A 175 -7.77 -3.22 13.33
C VAL A 175 -8.20 -4.69 13.17
N ASN A 176 -9.40 -4.90 12.64
CA ASN A 176 -9.86 -6.25 12.34
C ASN A 176 -8.95 -6.91 11.30
N LYS A 177 -8.54 -8.15 11.55
CA LYS A 177 -7.80 -8.95 10.58
C LYS A 177 -8.69 -9.25 9.39
N LEU A 178 -8.20 -9.04 8.18
CA LEU A 178 -8.93 -9.44 6.98
C LEU A 178 -9.03 -10.97 6.92
N PRO A 179 -10.26 -11.52 6.81
CA PRO A 179 -10.46 -12.97 6.75
C PRO A 179 -10.21 -13.56 5.36
N TYR A 180 -9.80 -12.72 4.40
CA TYR A 180 -9.50 -13.12 3.03
C TYR A 180 -8.18 -12.49 2.56
N LYS A 181 -7.43 -13.29 1.76
CA LYS A 181 -6.33 -12.80 0.94
C LYS A 181 -6.83 -12.64 -0.48
N PHE A 182 -6.72 -11.43 -1.01
CA PHE A 182 -7.08 -11.09 -2.38
C PHE A 182 -5.86 -11.14 -3.29
N SER A 183 -6.04 -11.55 -4.56
CA SER A 183 -4.95 -11.64 -5.53
C SER A 183 -5.44 -11.36 -6.94
N PHE A 184 -4.57 -10.77 -7.76
CA PHE A 184 -4.76 -10.73 -9.20
C PHE A 184 -4.00 -11.88 -9.87
N VAL A 185 -4.64 -12.52 -10.86
CA VAL A 185 -4.02 -13.44 -11.80
C VAL A 185 -3.86 -12.70 -13.13
N PHE A 186 -2.63 -12.62 -13.63
CA PHE A 186 -2.31 -11.83 -14.82
C PHE A 186 -1.17 -12.44 -15.63
N GLU A 187 -1.01 -11.96 -16.86
CA GLU A 187 0.13 -12.24 -17.73
C GLU A 187 1.01 -11.01 -17.87
N ASP A 188 2.31 -11.22 -17.89
CA ASP A 188 3.30 -10.21 -18.24
C ASP A 188 3.49 -10.07 -19.75
N ILE A 189 4.45 -9.22 -20.19
CA ILE A 189 4.71 -8.99 -21.61
C ILE A 189 5.17 -10.25 -22.36
N ASN A 190 5.71 -11.23 -21.65
CA ASN A 190 6.17 -12.51 -22.23
C ASN A 190 5.07 -13.59 -22.20
N GLY A 191 3.85 -13.24 -21.82
CA GLY A 191 2.74 -14.19 -21.64
C GLY A 191 2.89 -15.09 -20.41
N LYS A 192 3.83 -14.79 -19.53
CA LYS A 192 4.05 -15.56 -18.31
C LYS A 192 2.98 -15.20 -17.28
N GLU A 193 2.25 -16.23 -16.83
CA GLU A 193 1.23 -16.06 -15.81
C GLU A 193 1.84 -15.90 -14.43
N ALA A 194 1.29 -14.97 -13.66
CA ALA A 194 1.62 -14.75 -12.25
C ALA A 194 0.36 -14.48 -11.42
N THR A 195 0.44 -14.87 -10.16
CA THR A 195 -0.58 -14.55 -9.16
C THR A 195 0.09 -13.76 -8.04
N LEU A 196 -0.33 -12.51 -7.85
CA LEU A 196 0.19 -11.65 -6.78
C LEU A 196 -0.92 -11.22 -5.83
N MET A 197 -0.64 -11.37 -4.54
CA MET A 197 -1.49 -10.89 -3.47
C MET A 197 -1.54 -9.36 -3.48
N ILE A 198 -2.70 -8.78 -3.13
CA ILE A 198 -2.87 -7.34 -2.95
C ILE A 198 -3.05 -7.00 -1.46
N GLU A 199 -2.20 -6.09 -0.97
CA GLU A 199 -2.23 -5.54 0.40
C GLU A 199 -2.53 -4.03 0.39
N ASP A 200 -3.54 -3.61 -0.37
CA ASP A 200 -3.98 -2.22 -0.42
C ASP A 200 -5.00 -1.93 0.68
N TRP A 201 -4.85 -0.79 1.37
CA TRP A 201 -5.84 -0.28 2.31
C TRP A 201 -7.26 -0.25 1.73
N GLU A 202 -7.40 0.16 0.47
CA GLU A 202 -8.72 0.31 -0.15
C GLU A 202 -9.47 -1.01 -0.30
N VAL A 203 -8.76 -2.11 -0.56
CA VAL A 203 -9.39 -3.45 -0.63
C VAL A 203 -9.92 -3.84 0.73
N GLY A 204 -9.10 -3.69 1.79
CA GLY A 204 -9.50 -4.04 3.14
C GLY A 204 -10.63 -3.15 3.68
N ALA A 205 -10.54 -1.85 3.46
CA ALA A 205 -11.59 -0.92 3.85
C ALA A 205 -12.90 -1.17 3.09
N ALA A 206 -12.82 -1.48 1.78
CA ALA A 206 -13.99 -1.82 0.98
C ALA A 206 -14.67 -3.09 1.49
N PHE A 207 -13.89 -4.14 1.83
CA PHE A 207 -14.43 -5.37 2.40
C PHE A 207 -15.27 -5.09 3.65
N TRP A 208 -14.69 -4.40 4.65
CA TRP A 208 -15.39 -4.13 5.90
C TRP A 208 -16.59 -3.18 5.75
N ASN A 209 -16.46 -2.15 4.89
CA ASN A 209 -17.55 -1.22 4.62
C ASN A 209 -18.73 -1.91 3.95
N TRP A 210 -18.49 -2.76 2.96
CA TRP A 210 -19.54 -3.48 2.26
C TRP A 210 -20.14 -4.60 3.12
N THR A 211 -19.32 -5.33 3.88
CA THR A 211 -19.82 -6.32 4.85
C THR A 211 -20.76 -5.67 5.87
N LYS A 212 -20.37 -4.50 6.41
CA LYS A 212 -21.22 -3.75 7.33
C LYS A 212 -22.52 -3.26 6.67
N HIS A 213 -22.42 -2.75 5.45
CA HIS A 213 -23.58 -2.20 4.71
C HIS A 213 -24.58 -3.27 4.31
N TYR A 214 -24.10 -4.36 3.71
CA TYR A 214 -24.95 -5.43 3.20
C TYR A 214 -25.20 -6.56 4.21
N LYS A 215 -24.53 -6.54 5.36
CA LYS A 215 -24.56 -7.60 6.39
C LYS A 215 -24.25 -8.99 5.83
N SER A 216 -23.42 -9.06 4.78
CA SER A 216 -23.02 -10.27 4.09
C SER A 216 -21.60 -10.13 3.54
N GLU A 217 -20.74 -11.08 3.89
CA GLU A 217 -19.38 -11.17 3.34
C GLU A 217 -19.41 -11.58 1.86
N ASP A 218 -20.30 -12.48 1.46
CA ASP A 218 -20.42 -12.92 0.07
C ASP A 218 -20.75 -11.74 -0.86
N ILE A 219 -21.70 -10.89 -0.45
CA ILE A 219 -22.02 -9.68 -1.22
C ILE A 219 -20.81 -8.72 -1.24
N ALA A 220 -20.11 -8.56 -0.12
CA ALA A 220 -18.92 -7.73 -0.06
C ALA A 220 -17.82 -8.24 -1.00
N LEU A 221 -17.58 -9.54 -1.05
CA LEU A 221 -16.62 -10.18 -1.95
C LEU A 221 -16.98 -9.96 -3.42
N GLN A 222 -18.26 -10.10 -3.78
CA GLN A 222 -18.74 -9.81 -5.13
C GLN A 222 -18.55 -8.33 -5.49
N LYS A 223 -18.85 -7.40 -4.58
CA LYS A 223 -18.64 -5.95 -4.79
C LYS A 223 -17.16 -5.60 -4.95
N ILE A 224 -16.27 -6.28 -4.24
CA ILE A 224 -14.81 -6.13 -4.45
C ILE A 224 -14.44 -6.59 -5.85
N LYS A 225 -14.93 -7.75 -6.30
CA LYS A 225 -14.68 -8.26 -7.64
C LYS A 225 -15.22 -7.32 -8.71
N GLU A 226 -16.46 -6.85 -8.57
CA GLU A 226 -17.03 -5.84 -9.48
C GLU A 226 -16.14 -4.61 -9.61
N LYS A 227 -15.62 -4.09 -8.49
CA LYS A 227 -14.75 -2.90 -8.50
C LYS A 227 -13.38 -3.17 -9.07
N PHE A 228 -12.66 -4.20 -8.54
CA PHE A 228 -11.25 -4.40 -8.86
C PHE A 228 -11.05 -5.19 -10.16
N PHE A 229 -11.96 -6.07 -10.52
CA PHE A 229 -11.89 -6.84 -11.76
C PHE A 229 -12.77 -6.25 -12.86
N ASP A 230 -14.10 -6.21 -12.68
CA ASP A 230 -15.02 -5.85 -13.77
C ASP A 230 -14.89 -4.38 -14.17
N ASP A 231 -14.61 -3.47 -13.21
CA ASP A 231 -14.37 -2.05 -13.53
C ASP A 231 -12.88 -1.78 -13.79
N TYR A 232 -12.00 -2.00 -12.81
CA TYR A 232 -10.60 -1.58 -12.94
C TYR A 232 -9.83 -2.38 -13.96
N ALA A 233 -9.90 -3.74 -13.91
CA ALA A 233 -9.12 -4.58 -14.79
C ALA A 233 -9.67 -4.67 -16.21
N GLN A 234 -11.00 -4.65 -16.40
CA GLN A 234 -11.60 -4.83 -17.70
C GLN A 234 -11.84 -3.51 -18.45
N LYS A 235 -12.20 -2.44 -17.73
CA LYS A 235 -12.62 -1.18 -18.37
C LYS A 235 -11.54 -0.10 -18.38
N LYS A 236 -10.48 -0.24 -17.56
CA LYS A 236 -9.42 0.78 -17.41
C LYS A 236 -8.06 0.25 -17.81
N ASP A 237 -7.12 1.15 -18.00
CA ASP A 237 -5.70 0.83 -18.18
C ASP A 237 -5.07 0.67 -16.79
N LEU A 238 -5.16 -0.55 -16.24
CA LEU A 238 -4.78 -0.85 -14.88
C LEU A 238 -3.27 -1.07 -14.74
N HIS A 239 -2.65 -0.28 -13.88
CA HIS A 239 -1.26 -0.48 -13.46
C HIS A 239 -1.23 -0.93 -11.99
N PHE A 240 -0.24 -1.74 -11.64
CA PHE A 240 0.02 -2.14 -10.26
C PHE A 240 1.15 -1.32 -9.67
N PHE A 241 1.00 -0.93 -8.43
CA PHE A 241 2.12 -0.54 -7.58
C PHE A 241 2.63 -1.80 -6.90
N LEU A 242 3.82 -2.24 -7.27
CA LEU A 242 4.47 -3.40 -6.68
C LEU A 242 5.40 -2.98 -5.57
N GLY A 243 5.43 -3.78 -4.53
CA GLY A 243 6.34 -3.58 -3.41
C GLY A 243 6.82 -4.90 -2.84
N THR A 244 8.03 -4.91 -2.26
CA THR A 244 8.53 -6.08 -1.55
C THR A 244 8.31 -5.94 -0.05
N THR A 245 8.07 -7.04 0.66
CA THR A 245 8.14 -7.04 2.11
C THR A 245 9.60 -7.19 2.55
N ARG A 246 9.97 -6.60 3.71
CA ARG A 246 11.35 -6.70 4.22
C ARG A 246 11.79 -8.16 4.38
N GLN A 247 10.90 -9.01 4.89
CA GLN A 247 11.19 -10.42 5.15
C GLN A 247 11.54 -11.21 3.88
N PHE A 248 10.84 -10.93 2.77
CA PHE A 248 10.99 -11.73 1.54
C PHE A 248 11.80 -11.06 0.45
N HIS A 249 12.27 -9.82 0.68
CA HIS A 249 12.98 -9.04 -0.35
C HIS A 249 14.15 -9.80 -0.99
N ASN A 250 14.96 -10.49 -0.17
CA ASN A 250 16.13 -11.23 -0.63
C ASN A 250 15.96 -12.76 -0.60
N MET A 251 14.81 -13.28 -0.16
CA MET A 251 14.65 -14.72 0.11
C MET A 251 13.70 -15.43 -0.85
N GLY A 252 12.82 -14.73 -1.52
CA GLY A 252 11.78 -15.33 -2.35
C GLY A 252 12.17 -15.48 -3.82
N LYS A 253 11.56 -16.47 -4.50
CA LYS A 253 11.61 -16.55 -5.98
C LYS A 253 11.00 -15.28 -6.59
N ASN A 254 9.89 -14.80 -6.03
CA ASN A 254 9.26 -13.53 -6.35
C ASN A 254 8.96 -12.80 -5.04
N PRO A 255 9.68 -11.69 -4.73
CA PRO A 255 9.48 -10.93 -3.50
C PRO A 255 8.33 -9.91 -3.57
N PHE A 256 7.76 -9.69 -4.77
CA PHE A 256 6.77 -8.64 -4.98
C PHE A 256 5.35 -9.05 -4.61
N ILE A 257 4.63 -8.11 -4.06
CA ILE A 257 3.18 -8.12 -3.86
C ILE A 257 2.61 -6.83 -4.46
N ILE A 258 1.31 -6.80 -4.72
CA ILE A 258 0.62 -5.59 -5.14
C ILE A 258 0.27 -4.79 -3.87
N ILE A 259 0.83 -3.60 -3.74
CA ILE A 259 0.61 -2.69 -2.61
C ILE A 259 -0.37 -1.55 -2.94
N GLY A 260 -0.83 -1.49 -4.18
CA GLY A 260 -1.82 -0.53 -4.66
C GLY A 260 -2.09 -0.69 -6.14
N VAL A 261 -3.12 -0.01 -6.62
CA VAL A 261 -3.51 -0.01 -8.02
C VAL A 261 -3.70 1.41 -8.54
N PHE A 262 -3.42 1.60 -9.83
CA PHE A 262 -3.61 2.83 -10.57
C PHE A 262 -4.46 2.54 -11.81
N PRO A 263 -5.80 2.68 -11.70
CA PRO A 263 -6.76 2.38 -12.77
C PRO A 263 -6.97 3.61 -13.66
N LEU A 264 -6.01 3.88 -14.55
CA LEU A 264 -6.07 4.99 -15.49
C LEU A 264 -7.24 4.82 -16.47
N PRO A 265 -8.10 5.82 -16.69
CA PRO A 265 -9.11 5.74 -17.73
C PRO A 265 -8.48 5.46 -19.09
N LYS A 266 -9.07 4.52 -19.85
CA LYS A 266 -8.66 4.33 -21.25
C LYS A 266 -9.00 5.60 -22.02
N VAL A 267 -8.04 6.16 -22.73
CA VAL A 267 -8.29 7.25 -23.67
C VAL A 267 -9.11 6.65 -24.81
N VAL A 268 -10.37 7.04 -24.89
CA VAL A 268 -11.17 6.74 -26.09
C VAL A 268 -10.57 7.59 -27.21
N GLN A 269 -9.81 7.02 -28.11
CA GLN A 269 -9.53 7.66 -29.38
C GLN A 269 -10.88 7.76 -30.10
N ASN A 270 -11.49 8.93 -30.03
CA ASN A 270 -12.52 9.24 -31.00
C ASN A 270 -11.84 9.23 -32.37
N SER A 271 -12.06 8.17 -33.14
CA SER A 271 -11.66 8.13 -34.54
C SER A 271 -12.35 9.33 -35.21
N LEU A 272 -11.52 10.27 -35.62
CA LEU A 272 -11.93 11.29 -36.56
C LEU A 272 -12.15 10.58 -37.93
N PHE A 273 -13.39 10.20 -38.19
CA PHE A 273 -13.92 9.96 -39.54
C PHE A 273 -15.09 10.88 -39.80
#